data_e5ccb232575ba7b00f86f1dc5b20b819
#
_entry.id   e5ccb232575ba7b00f86f1dc5b20b819
#
_cell.length_a   1.000
_cell.length_b   1.000
_cell.length_c   1.000
_cell.angle_alpha   90.00
_cell.angle_beta   90.00
_cell.angle_gamma   90.00
#
_symmetry.space_group_name_H-M   'P 1'
#
loop_
_entity.id
_entity.type
_entity.pdbx_description
1 polymer ?
#
loop_
_entity_poly.entity_id
_entity_poly.type
_entity_poly.pdbx_seq_one_letter_code
_entity_poly.pdbx_strand_id
1 'polypeptide(L)'
;MKMMDCVELIVEKGKYAKEGVHKGMQGVIWEPECKDGCWVVLFPQYGDKEDIADLYIHEEDLITIPVMDARVNERIKAQYEGSGES
;
A
#
# COMPACT_ATOMS: atom_id res chain seq x y z
N MET A 1 15.39 -3.04 2.05
CA MET A 1 14.45 -2.28 1.17
C MET A 1 15.12 -1.03 0.66
N LYS A 2 14.73 -0.58 -0.49
CA LYS A 2 15.29 0.61 -1.13
C LYS A 2 14.24 1.25 -2.01
N MET A 3 14.50 2.48 -2.47
CA MET A 3 13.62 3.19 -3.38
C MET A 3 13.34 2.34 -4.63
N MET A 4 12.09 2.36 -5.06
CA MET A 4 11.55 1.62 -6.21
C MET A 4 11.32 0.12 -5.96
N ASP A 5 11.65 -0.39 -4.78
CA ASP A 5 11.28 -1.77 -4.45
C ASP A 5 9.77 -1.92 -4.39
N CYS A 6 9.27 -3.04 -4.90
CA CYS A 6 7.87 -3.39 -4.76
C CYS A 6 7.64 -4.04 -3.41
N VAL A 7 6.56 -3.64 -2.72
CA VAL A 7 6.28 -4.12 -1.36
C VAL A 7 4.80 -4.43 -1.20
N GLU A 8 4.50 -5.22 -0.19
CA GLU A 8 3.12 -5.54 0.18
C GLU A 8 2.93 -5.25 1.67
N LEU A 9 1.80 -4.64 2.01
CA LEU A 9 1.42 -4.41 3.40
C LEU A 9 0.92 -5.72 4.00
N ILE A 10 1.56 -6.16 5.08
CA ILE A 10 1.27 -7.49 5.65
C ILE A 10 0.42 -7.44 6.92
N VAL A 11 -0.01 -6.25 7.33
CA VAL A 11 -0.85 -6.07 8.51
C VAL A 11 -2.01 -5.13 8.20
N GLU A 12 -3.09 -5.28 8.95
CA GLU A 12 -4.21 -4.34 8.89
C GLU A 12 -4.13 -3.44 10.11
N LYS A 13 -3.97 -2.12 9.87
CA LYS A 13 -3.89 -1.13 10.95
C LYS A 13 -4.79 0.05 10.63
N GLY A 14 -5.47 0.55 11.66
CA GLY A 14 -6.37 1.70 11.52
C GLY A 14 -5.71 2.93 10.91
N LYS A 15 -4.46 3.19 11.27
CA LYS A 15 -3.74 4.36 10.76
C LYS A 15 -3.46 4.29 9.27
N TYR A 16 -3.39 3.09 8.69
CA TYR A 16 -3.28 2.90 7.24
C TYR A 16 -4.66 2.84 6.61
N ALA A 17 -5.59 2.16 7.27
CA ALA A 17 -6.95 1.97 6.75
C ALA A 17 -7.68 3.30 6.54
N LYS A 18 -7.45 4.29 7.40
CA LYS A 18 -8.08 5.60 7.26
C LYS A 18 -7.62 6.34 6.00
N GLU A 19 -6.48 5.92 5.43
CA GLU A 19 -5.97 6.46 4.17
C GLU A 19 -6.35 5.58 2.98
N GLY A 20 -7.15 4.56 3.21
CA GLY A 20 -7.58 3.64 2.16
C GLY A 20 -6.63 2.49 1.90
N VAL A 21 -5.63 2.29 2.76
CA VAL A 21 -4.61 1.26 2.58
C VAL A 21 -4.86 0.11 3.55
N HIS A 22 -5.03 -1.09 3.00
CA HIS A 22 -5.40 -2.29 3.74
C HIS A 22 -4.40 -3.42 3.52
N LYS A 23 -4.42 -4.38 4.43
CA LYS A 23 -3.57 -5.57 4.36
C LYS A 23 -3.68 -6.25 2.99
N GLY A 24 -2.55 -6.61 2.41
CA GLY A 24 -2.48 -7.25 1.11
C GLY A 24 -2.29 -6.29 -0.04
N MET A 25 -2.50 -5.00 0.18
CA MET A 25 -2.26 -4.01 -0.86
C MET A 25 -0.78 -3.91 -1.18
N GLN A 26 -0.48 -3.66 -2.45
CA GLN A 26 0.87 -3.62 -2.97
C GLN A 26 1.21 -2.22 -3.43
N GLY A 27 2.47 -1.85 -3.26
CA GLY A 27 2.94 -0.54 -3.63
C GLY A 27 4.41 -0.53 -3.95
N VAL A 28 4.96 0.67 -4.10
CA VAL A 28 6.35 0.86 -4.42
C VAL A 28 6.96 1.88 -3.45
N ILE A 29 8.19 1.62 -3.02
CA ILE A 29 8.91 2.57 -2.16
C ILE A 29 9.30 3.77 -3.01
N TRP A 30 8.84 4.94 -2.58
CA TRP A 30 8.93 6.17 -3.38
C TRP A 30 10.05 7.10 -2.96
N GLU A 31 10.60 6.95 -1.76
CA GLU A 31 11.68 7.78 -1.24
C GLU A 31 12.93 6.95 -0.99
N PRO A 32 14.13 7.54 -1.14
CA PRO A 32 15.37 6.76 -1.01
C PRO A 32 15.75 6.42 0.42
N GLU A 33 15.12 7.04 1.41
CA GLU A 33 15.52 6.87 2.80
C GLU A 33 14.39 6.37 3.68
N CYS A 34 14.76 5.51 4.62
CA CYS A 34 13.88 5.07 5.69
C CYS A 34 14.03 6.06 6.85
N LYS A 35 12.95 6.69 7.26
CA LYS A 35 12.94 7.67 8.35
C LYS A 35 12.19 7.10 9.54
N ASP A 36 12.85 7.06 10.70
CA ASP A 36 12.24 6.56 11.94
C ASP A 36 11.61 5.18 11.78
N GLY A 37 12.27 4.32 11.00
CA GLY A 37 11.78 2.97 10.75
C GLY A 37 10.64 2.89 9.74
N CYS A 38 10.33 3.98 9.04
CA CYS A 38 9.24 4.03 8.07
C CYS A 38 9.73 4.37 6.67
N TRP A 39 9.10 3.75 5.69
CA TRP A 39 9.30 4.06 4.27
C TRP A 39 8.09 4.79 3.72
N VAL A 40 8.30 5.72 2.79
CA VAL A 40 7.20 6.29 2.02
C VAL A 40 6.84 5.31 0.93
N VAL A 41 5.61 4.82 0.94
CA VAL A 41 5.12 3.82 -0.01
C VAL A 41 3.95 4.42 -0.79
N LEU A 42 4.01 4.30 -2.12
CA LEU A 42 2.95 4.73 -3.01
C LEU A 42 2.11 3.51 -3.36
N PHE A 43 0.80 3.60 -3.12
CA PHE A 43 -0.16 2.54 -3.43
C PHE A 43 -1.01 2.96 -4.63
N PRO A 44 -0.71 2.47 -5.84
CA PRO A 44 -1.43 2.89 -7.04
C PRO A 44 -2.72 2.13 -7.26
N GLN A 45 -3.59 2.68 -8.11
CA GLN A 45 -4.73 1.97 -8.65
C GLN A 45 -4.43 1.54 -10.08
N TYR A 46 -5.14 0.51 -10.55
CA TYR A 46 -4.98 0.00 -11.90
C TYR A 46 -5.60 0.97 -12.93
N GLY A 47 -4.92 1.14 -14.05
CA GLY A 47 -5.40 1.97 -15.15
C GLY A 47 -5.11 3.46 -14.92
N ASP A 48 -6.01 4.31 -15.40
CA ASP A 48 -5.84 5.77 -15.37
C ASP A 48 -6.35 6.43 -14.09
N LYS A 49 -6.64 5.65 -13.08
CA LYS A 49 -7.12 6.17 -11.81
C LYS A 49 -5.99 6.77 -10.99
N GLU A 50 -6.35 7.70 -10.11
CA GLU A 50 -5.40 8.29 -9.18
C GLU A 50 -4.89 7.25 -8.18
N ASP A 51 -3.72 7.50 -7.61
CA ASP A 51 -3.18 6.63 -6.58
C ASP A 51 -4.08 6.62 -5.36
N ILE A 52 -4.12 5.47 -4.66
CA ILE A 52 -4.89 5.36 -3.43
C ILE A 52 -4.31 6.30 -2.38
N ALA A 53 -3.01 6.22 -2.15
CA ALA A 53 -2.32 7.05 -1.16
C ALA A 53 -0.81 6.90 -1.29
N ASP A 54 -0.09 7.88 -0.76
CA ASP A 54 1.32 7.75 -0.47
C ASP A 54 1.50 8.10 1.00
N LEU A 55 2.07 7.19 1.76
CA LEU A 55 2.19 7.38 3.21
C LEU A 55 3.38 6.64 3.79
N TYR A 56 3.72 7.02 5.03
CA TYR A 56 4.78 6.37 5.78
C TYR A 56 4.27 5.05 6.35
N ILE A 57 4.96 3.96 6.00
CA ILE A 57 4.64 2.61 6.49
C ILE A 57 5.86 2.09 7.24
N HIS A 58 5.65 1.53 8.44
CA HIS A 58 6.74 0.90 9.19
C HIS A 58 7.34 -0.26 8.39
N GLU A 59 8.66 -0.33 8.36
CA GLU A 59 9.35 -1.38 7.62
C GLU A 59 8.89 -2.78 8.04
N GLU A 60 8.64 -2.98 9.33
CA GLU A 60 8.18 -4.26 9.84
C GLU A 60 6.80 -4.67 9.36
N ASP A 61 6.03 -3.71 8.84
CA ASP A 61 4.68 -3.96 8.32
C ASP A 61 4.70 -4.26 6.82
N LEU A 62 5.87 -4.31 6.21
CA LEU A 62 6.05 -4.50 4.78
C LEU A 62 6.88 -5.75 4.48
N ILE A 63 6.64 -6.32 3.31
CA ILE A 63 7.50 -7.36 2.76
C ILE A 63 7.80 -7.00 1.30
N THR A 64 9.03 -7.25 0.86
CA THR A 64 9.40 -7.03 -0.55
C THR A 64 8.80 -8.13 -1.41
N ILE A 65 8.32 -7.75 -2.59
CA ILE A 65 7.75 -8.67 -3.56
C ILE A 65 8.44 -8.46 -4.91
N PRO A 66 8.47 -9.46 -5.79
CA PRO A 66 9.18 -9.32 -7.07
C PRO A 66 8.49 -8.36 -8.04
N VAL A 67 7.15 -8.34 -8.05
CA VAL A 67 6.38 -7.50 -8.97
C VAL A 67 5.15 -6.98 -8.26
N MET A 68 4.86 -5.69 -8.44
CA MET A 68 3.65 -5.08 -7.89
C MET A 68 2.50 -5.19 -8.90
N ASP A 69 1.31 -5.55 -8.42
CA ASP A 69 0.11 -5.65 -9.25
C ASP A 69 -0.98 -4.75 -8.67
N ALA A 70 -1.26 -3.63 -9.32
CA ALA A 70 -2.25 -2.67 -8.86
C ALA A 70 -3.68 -3.23 -8.88
N ARG A 71 -3.94 -4.29 -9.65
CA ARG A 71 -5.25 -4.94 -9.66
C ARG A 71 -5.60 -5.55 -8.30
N VAL A 72 -4.58 -5.99 -7.57
CA VAL A 72 -4.75 -6.48 -6.21
C VAL A 72 -5.31 -5.38 -5.33
N ASN A 73 -4.78 -4.16 -5.47
CA ASN A 73 -5.22 -3.01 -4.70
C ASN A 73 -6.70 -2.69 -4.97
N GLU A 74 -7.11 -2.72 -6.22
CA GLU A 74 -8.51 -2.47 -6.58
C GLU A 74 -9.44 -3.52 -5.99
N ARG A 75 -9.03 -4.77 -6.03
CA ARG A 75 -9.82 -5.87 -5.50
C ARG A 75 -10.03 -5.72 -4.00
N ILE A 76 -8.96 -5.38 -3.28
CA ILE A 76 -9.03 -5.17 -1.83
C ILE A 76 -9.86 -3.94 -1.51
N LYS A 77 -9.64 -2.85 -2.22
CA LYS A 77 -10.40 -1.61 -2.03
C LYS A 77 -11.89 -1.87 -2.20
N ALA A 78 -12.27 -2.62 -3.24
CA ALA A 78 -13.67 -2.95 -3.49
C ALA A 78 -14.29 -3.75 -2.36
N GLN A 79 -13.54 -4.66 -1.74
CA GLN A 79 -14.03 -5.43 -0.61
C GLN A 79 -14.40 -4.53 0.57
N TYR A 80 -13.58 -3.54 0.87
CA TYR A 80 -13.83 -2.64 1.99
C TYR A 80 -14.92 -1.63 1.67
N GLU A 81 -14.97 -1.12 0.47
CA GLU A 81 -16.01 -0.19 0.06
C GLU A 81 -17.37 -0.89 -0.05
N GLY A 82 -17.38 -2.07 -0.63
CA GLY A 82 -18.62 -2.84 -0.79
C GLY A 82 -19.25 -3.22 0.53
N SER A 83 -18.45 -3.54 1.53
CA SER A 83 -18.98 -3.95 2.83
C SER A 83 -19.69 -2.83 3.57
N GLY A 84 -19.42 -1.58 3.22
CA GLY A 84 -20.07 -0.44 3.84
C GLY A 84 -21.47 -0.16 3.32
N GLU A 85 -21.89 -0.83 2.28
CA GLU A 85 -23.15 -0.56 1.61
C GLU A 85 -24.29 -1.46 2.02
N SER A 86 -24.00 -2.47 2.74
CA SER A 86 -25.01 -3.45 3.13
C SER A 86 -26.00 -2.92 4.16
#